data_d2a43a58fae64061e87553ecd03462d0
#
_entry.id   d2a43a58fae64061e87553ecd03462d0
#
_cell.length_a   1.000
_cell.length_b   1.000
_cell.length_c   1.000
_cell.angle_alpha   90.00
_cell.angle_beta   90.00
_cell.angle_gamma   90.00
#
_symmetry.space_group_name_H-M   'P 1'
#
loop_
_entity.id
_entity.type
_entity.pdbx_description
1 polymer ?
#
loop_
_entity_poly.entity_id
_entity_poly.type
_entity_poly.pdbx_seq_one_letter_code
_entity_poly.pdbx_strand_id
1 'polypeptide(L)'
;FVEEKKVFDYGPIDVISRQWNWEFVYPNGIHSSELHLPVDKKSNFRLITEDVIHSFYVPAFRLKQDIIPGSVITYSLTPTKEGVFRLRDAMFSGAYFSENQTNVIVESEEIFYKWIKETVKKELQNGLNPAGNLYQKRLRNGNRGWATVKPAPDPKVNDAGIESRPHDS
;
A
#
# COMPACT_ATOMS: atom_id res chain seq x y z
N PHE A 1 -39.82 -9.82 -9.79
CA PHE A 1 -38.86 -10.35 -8.80
C PHE A 1 -37.46 -10.24 -9.37
N VAL A 2 -36.70 -9.30 -8.88
CA VAL A 2 -35.31 -9.13 -9.29
C VAL A 2 -34.46 -9.90 -8.30
N GLU A 3 -33.86 -11.00 -8.75
CA GLU A 3 -32.78 -11.62 -7.99
C GLU A 3 -31.67 -10.61 -7.86
N GLU A 4 -31.40 -10.15 -6.66
CA GLU A 4 -30.20 -9.40 -6.38
C GLU A 4 -29.01 -10.32 -6.69
N LYS A 5 -28.26 -9.98 -7.73
CA LYS A 5 -26.94 -10.59 -7.96
C LYS A 5 -26.13 -10.30 -6.71
N LYS A 6 -25.81 -11.32 -5.94
CA LYS A 6 -24.83 -11.19 -4.86
C LYS A 6 -23.53 -10.71 -5.47
N VAL A 7 -23.25 -9.42 -5.33
CA VAL A 7 -21.95 -8.86 -5.65
C VAL A 7 -21.02 -9.33 -4.54
N PHE A 8 -20.16 -10.28 -4.85
CA PHE A 8 -19.15 -10.73 -3.90
C PHE A 8 -18.07 -9.66 -3.82
N ASP A 9 -18.02 -8.97 -2.70
CA ASP A 9 -16.96 -8.05 -2.39
C ASP A 9 -15.67 -8.81 -2.12
N TYR A 10 -14.57 -8.21 -2.48
CA TYR A 10 -13.26 -8.74 -2.12
C TYR A 10 -12.72 -8.05 -0.87
N GLY A 11 -12.10 -8.81 0.01
CA GLY A 11 -11.47 -8.27 1.22
C GLY A 11 -11.95 -8.94 2.49
N PRO A 12 -11.69 -8.35 3.67
CA PRO A 12 -10.98 -7.08 3.82
C PRO A 12 -9.47 -7.20 3.54
N ILE A 13 -8.92 -6.16 2.94
CA ILE A 13 -7.47 -5.99 2.80
C ILE A 13 -7.04 -5.01 3.89
N ASP A 14 -6.09 -5.41 4.72
CA ASP A 14 -5.52 -4.52 5.72
C ASP A 14 -4.47 -3.64 5.06
N VAL A 15 -4.68 -2.33 5.13
CA VAL A 15 -3.73 -1.32 4.67
C VAL A 15 -3.01 -0.79 5.89
N ILE A 16 -1.73 -1.13 6.01
CA ILE A 16 -0.91 -0.75 7.15
C ILE A 16 0.03 0.35 6.72
N SER A 17 -0.06 1.50 7.37
CA SER A 17 0.81 2.65 7.12
C SER A 17 1.77 2.86 8.28
N ARG A 18 3.00 3.22 7.93
CA ARG A 18 4.11 3.50 8.85
C ARG A 18 4.87 4.72 8.37
N GLN A 19 5.74 5.23 9.18
CA GLN A 19 6.74 6.23 8.78
C GLN A 19 7.98 5.51 8.22
N TRP A 20 8.14 5.21 6.93
CA TRP A 20 7.29 5.64 5.81
C TRP A 20 7.27 4.51 4.80
N ASN A 21 6.46 3.54 5.01
CA ASN A 21 6.17 2.48 4.05
C ASN A 21 4.72 2.03 4.17
N TRP A 22 4.22 1.41 3.11
CA TRP A 22 2.92 0.80 3.06
C TRP A 22 3.07 -0.72 3.04
N GLU A 23 2.14 -1.40 3.68
CA GLU A 23 2.03 -2.86 3.61
C GLU A 23 0.57 -3.23 3.47
N PHE A 24 0.28 -4.21 2.62
CA PHE A 24 -1.08 -4.68 2.35
C PHE A 24 -1.17 -6.15 2.73
N VAL A 25 -2.12 -6.48 3.61
CA VAL A 25 -2.33 -7.85 4.08
C VAL A 25 -3.69 -8.33 3.58
N TYR A 26 -3.65 -9.35 2.73
CA TYR A 26 -4.83 -9.92 2.08
C TYR A 26 -5.51 -10.98 2.96
N PRO A 27 -6.81 -11.31 2.71
CA PRO A 27 -7.53 -12.28 3.53
C PRO A 27 -6.89 -13.66 3.63
N ASN A 28 -6.13 -14.06 2.61
CA ASN A 28 -5.43 -15.34 2.57
C ASN A 28 -4.03 -15.30 3.19
N GLY A 29 -3.66 -14.22 3.86
CA GLY A 29 -2.40 -14.06 4.54
C GLY A 29 -1.24 -13.57 3.68
N ILE A 30 -1.48 -13.19 2.42
CA ILE A 30 -0.45 -12.56 1.57
C ILE A 30 -0.12 -11.18 2.12
N HIS A 31 1.17 -10.89 2.28
CA HIS A 31 1.70 -9.57 2.54
C HIS A 31 2.31 -9.02 1.25
N SER A 32 1.94 -7.81 0.87
CA SER A 32 2.42 -7.18 -0.36
C SER A 32 2.83 -5.74 -0.13
N SER A 33 3.87 -5.29 -0.85
CA SER A 33 4.29 -3.89 -0.86
C SER A 33 3.52 -3.04 -1.87
N GLU A 34 2.86 -3.68 -2.84
CA GLU A 34 1.98 -3.01 -3.80
C GLU A 34 0.55 -3.49 -3.61
N LEU A 35 -0.41 -2.62 -3.91
CA LEU A 35 -1.83 -2.94 -3.77
C LEU A 35 -2.38 -3.45 -5.10
N HIS A 36 -2.68 -4.74 -5.17
CA HIS A 36 -3.35 -5.36 -6.32
C HIS A 36 -4.85 -5.42 -6.08
N LEU A 37 -5.62 -4.98 -7.06
CA LEU A 37 -7.09 -4.96 -7.00
C LEU A 37 -7.70 -5.51 -8.28
N PRO A 38 -8.81 -6.25 -8.17
CA PRO A 38 -9.57 -6.68 -9.36
C PRO A 38 -10.42 -5.52 -9.88
N VAL A 39 -10.41 -5.30 -11.19
CA VAL A 39 -11.24 -4.28 -11.85
C VAL A 39 -12.73 -4.63 -11.72
N ASP A 40 -13.56 -3.61 -11.62
CA ASP A 40 -15.04 -3.71 -11.57
C ASP A 40 -15.59 -4.54 -10.41
N LYS A 41 -14.77 -4.78 -9.39
CA LYS A 41 -15.17 -5.48 -8.18
C LYS A 41 -14.94 -4.59 -6.97
N LYS A 42 -15.91 -4.56 -6.08
CA LYS A 42 -15.79 -3.80 -4.83
C LYS A 42 -14.77 -4.48 -3.92
N SER A 43 -13.74 -3.73 -3.54
CA SER A 43 -12.75 -4.16 -2.57
C SER A 43 -12.95 -3.42 -1.27
N ASN A 44 -12.89 -4.15 -0.16
CA ASN A 44 -13.05 -3.60 1.19
C ASN A 44 -11.69 -3.53 1.86
N PHE A 45 -11.44 -2.42 2.56
CA PHE A 45 -10.18 -2.15 3.23
C PHE A 45 -10.40 -1.88 4.72
N ARG A 46 -9.41 -2.25 5.50
CA ARG A 46 -9.22 -1.76 6.86
C ARG A 46 -7.96 -0.93 6.88
N LEU A 47 -8.09 0.36 7.13
CA LEU A 47 -6.99 1.31 7.13
C LEU A 47 -6.44 1.45 8.54
N ILE A 48 -5.16 1.16 8.72
CA ILE A 48 -4.49 1.06 10.01
C ILE A 48 -3.19 1.84 9.95
N THR A 49 -2.90 2.63 10.98
CA THR A 49 -1.57 3.21 11.17
C THR A 49 -0.95 2.67 12.45
N GLU A 50 0.35 2.35 12.37
CA GLU A 50 1.11 1.88 13.54
C GLU A 50 1.76 3.02 14.32
N ASP A 51 1.79 4.23 13.77
CA ASP A 51 2.51 5.35 14.40
C ASP A 51 1.71 6.66 14.37
N VAL A 52 1.80 7.43 13.30
CA VAL A 52 1.20 8.77 13.22
C VAL A 52 0.04 8.79 12.22
N ILE A 53 -0.62 9.93 12.06
CA ILE A 53 -1.65 10.12 11.04
C ILE A 53 -1.00 10.02 9.66
N HIS A 54 -1.61 9.20 8.80
CA HIS A 54 -1.28 9.10 7.38
C HIS A 54 -2.53 9.35 6.56
N SER A 55 -2.38 9.49 5.25
CA SER A 55 -3.52 9.63 4.34
C SER A 55 -3.40 8.67 3.18
N PHE A 56 -4.41 7.82 3.03
CA PHE A 56 -4.54 6.91 1.90
C PHE A 56 -5.05 7.71 0.71
N TYR A 57 -4.13 8.10 -0.18
CA TYR A 57 -4.43 9.01 -1.27
C TYR A 57 -4.05 8.41 -2.62
N VAL A 58 -5.07 8.18 -3.46
CA VAL A 58 -4.90 7.73 -4.84
C VAL A 58 -5.51 8.79 -5.76
N PRO A 59 -4.68 9.72 -6.28
CA PRO A 59 -5.19 10.84 -7.07
C PRO A 59 -6.03 10.40 -8.28
N ALA A 60 -5.62 9.33 -8.96
CA ALA A 60 -6.32 8.82 -10.14
C ALA A 60 -7.77 8.41 -9.85
N PHE A 61 -8.08 8.01 -8.63
CA PHE A 61 -9.43 7.61 -8.21
C PHE A 61 -10.17 8.73 -7.47
N ARG A 62 -9.55 9.89 -7.32
CA ARG A 62 -10.04 11.00 -6.50
C ARG A 62 -10.37 10.56 -5.06
N LEU A 63 -9.58 9.64 -4.56
CA LEU A 63 -9.75 9.02 -3.26
C LEU A 63 -8.72 9.57 -2.30
N LYS A 64 -9.17 10.09 -1.16
CA LYS A 64 -8.34 10.51 -0.06
C LYS A 64 -9.04 10.17 1.26
N GLN A 65 -8.39 9.37 2.08
CA GLN A 65 -8.91 8.98 3.39
C GLN A 65 -7.81 9.04 4.44
N ASP A 66 -8.03 9.84 5.47
CA ASP A 66 -7.09 9.94 6.58
C ASP A 66 -7.14 8.68 7.45
N ILE A 67 -5.97 8.26 7.92
CA ILE A 67 -5.79 7.10 8.79
C ILE A 67 -5.30 7.60 10.14
N ILE A 68 -6.08 7.34 11.19
CA ILE A 68 -5.88 7.92 12.52
C ILE A 68 -5.39 6.84 13.48
N PRO A 69 -4.33 7.12 14.28
CA PRO A 69 -3.85 6.18 15.28
C PRO A 69 -4.93 5.79 16.28
N GLY A 70 -4.96 4.51 16.63
CA GLY A 70 -5.92 3.97 17.59
C GLY A 70 -7.29 3.65 17.02
N SER A 71 -7.52 3.90 15.73
CA SER A 71 -8.78 3.58 15.06
C SER A 71 -8.53 2.73 13.82
N VAL A 72 -9.43 1.79 13.55
CA VAL A 72 -9.46 1.06 12.29
C VAL A 72 -10.58 1.66 11.46
N ILE A 73 -10.22 2.22 10.30
CA ILE A 73 -11.19 2.85 9.40
C ILE A 73 -11.51 1.87 8.28
N THR A 74 -12.80 1.59 8.10
CA THR A 74 -13.26 0.75 7.00
C THR A 74 -13.54 1.62 5.78
N TYR A 75 -13.10 1.16 4.62
CA TYR A 75 -13.28 1.86 3.36
C TYR A 75 -13.52 0.87 2.23
N SER A 76 -14.25 1.27 1.21
CA SER A 76 -14.52 0.43 0.05
C SER A 76 -14.27 1.20 -1.24
N LEU A 77 -13.76 0.50 -2.25
CA LEU A 77 -13.47 1.06 -3.55
C LEU A 77 -13.80 0.05 -4.65
N THR A 78 -14.44 0.51 -5.71
CA THR A 78 -14.64 -0.28 -6.93
C THR A 78 -13.86 0.38 -8.06
N PRO A 79 -12.65 -0.11 -8.37
CA PRO A 79 -11.87 0.45 -9.47
C PRO A 79 -12.53 0.08 -10.80
N THR A 80 -12.65 1.04 -11.70
CA THR A 80 -13.34 0.85 -12.99
C THR A 80 -12.40 0.82 -14.18
N LYS A 81 -11.11 1.04 -13.96
CA LYS A 81 -10.10 1.13 -15.00
C LYS A 81 -8.87 0.32 -14.62
N GLU A 82 -8.43 -0.57 -15.49
CA GLU A 82 -7.17 -1.29 -15.34
C GLU A 82 -5.99 -0.34 -15.54
N GLY A 83 -4.91 -0.62 -14.84
CA GLY A 83 -3.67 0.14 -14.95
C GLY A 83 -2.85 0.13 -13.66
N VAL A 84 -1.78 0.90 -13.68
CA VAL A 84 -0.92 1.10 -12.54
C VAL A 84 -1.02 2.56 -12.10
N PHE A 85 -1.46 2.77 -10.88
CA PHE A 85 -1.72 4.09 -10.31
C PHE A 85 -0.84 4.30 -9.08
N ARG A 86 -0.62 5.56 -8.69
CA ARG A 86 0.19 5.87 -7.51
C ARG A 86 -0.70 6.01 -6.27
N LEU A 87 -0.27 5.39 -5.20
CA LEU A 87 -0.75 5.63 -3.84
C LEU A 87 0.29 6.51 -3.15
N ARG A 88 -0.16 7.60 -2.56
CA ARG A 88 0.68 8.56 -1.85
C ARG A 88 0.15 8.79 -0.44
N ASP A 89 1.02 9.25 0.43
CA ASP A 89 0.62 9.80 1.72
C ASP A 89 0.42 11.30 1.56
N ALA A 90 -0.82 11.77 1.67
CA ALA A 90 -1.15 13.18 1.53
C ALA A 90 -1.02 13.96 2.85
N MET A 91 -0.76 13.26 3.95
CA MET A 91 -0.58 13.87 5.26
C MET A 91 0.91 14.04 5.54
N PHE A 92 1.32 15.27 5.90
CA PHE A 92 2.69 15.48 6.37
C PHE A 92 2.91 14.66 7.65
N SER A 93 3.75 13.65 7.56
CA SER A 93 4.02 12.72 8.65
C SER A 93 5.48 12.71 9.10
N GLY A 94 6.26 13.69 8.67
CA GLY A 94 7.67 13.83 9.03
C GLY A 94 8.58 13.97 7.81
N ALA A 95 9.90 13.88 8.04
CA ALA A 95 10.92 14.25 7.06
C ALA A 95 10.88 13.49 5.73
N TYR A 96 10.39 12.25 5.73
CA TYR A 96 10.38 11.40 4.54
C TYR A 96 8.96 11.05 4.07
N PHE A 97 7.96 11.84 4.44
CA PHE A 97 6.58 11.52 4.07
C PHE A 97 6.37 11.42 2.55
N SER A 98 7.10 12.18 1.76
CA SER A 98 7.04 12.15 0.30
C SER A 98 7.53 10.83 -0.30
N GLU A 99 8.35 10.07 0.43
CA GLU A 99 8.82 8.75 0.03
C GLU A 99 7.82 7.63 0.36
N ASN A 100 6.76 7.95 1.09
CA ASN A 100 5.73 6.98 1.46
C ASN A 100 4.75 6.75 0.31
N GLN A 101 5.25 6.11 -0.75
CA GLN A 101 4.52 5.88 -1.98
C GLN A 101 4.64 4.42 -2.42
N THR A 102 3.62 3.94 -3.09
CA THR A 102 3.64 2.63 -3.75
C THR A 102 2.69 2.63 -4.94
N ASN A 103 2.56 1.48 -5.59
CA ASN A 103 1.67 1.31 -6.73
C ASN A 103 0.36 0.66 -6.31
N VAL A 104 -0.72 1.11 -6.96
CA VAL A 104 -2.00 0.41 -7.01
C VAL A 104 -2.13 -0.21 -8.39
N ILE A 105 -2.19 -1.52 -8.45
CA ILE A 105 -2.24 -2.28 -9.70
C ILE A 105 -3.66 -2.82 -9.84
N VAL A 106 -4.42 -2.25 -10.77
CA VAL A 106 -5.77 -2.69 -11.09
C VAL A 106 -5.70 -3.57 -12.33
N GLU A 107 -6.12 -4.80 -12.19
CA GLU A 107 -6.00 -5.82 -13.23
C GLU A 107 -7.30 -6.60 -13.38
N SER A 108 -7.44 -7.35 -14.48
CA SER A 108 -8.60 -8.21 -14.65
C SER A 108 -8.74 -9.17 -13.47
N GLU A 109 -9.96 -9.60 -13.20
CA GLU A 109 -10.23 -10.54 -12.11
C GLU A 109 -9.43 -11.82 -12.28
N GLU A 110 -9.29 -12.30 -13.51
CA GLU A 110 -8.49 -13.48 -13.84
C GLU A 110 -7.02 -13.33 -13.47
N ILE A 111 -6.41 -12.21 -13.88
CA ILE A 111 -5.00 -11.90 -13.57
C ILE A 111 -4.82 -11.70 -12.07
N PHE A 112 -5.75 -11.03 -11.43
CA PHE A 112 -5.71 -10.79 -9.99
C PHE A 112 -5.69 -12.11 -9.20
N TYR A 113 -6.59 -13.03 -9.49
CA TYR A 113 -6.64 -14.31 -8.79
C TYR A 113 -5.45 -15.21 -9.12
N LYS A 114 -4.90 -15.11 -10.33
CA LYS A 114 -3.64 -15.76 -10.65
C LYS A 114 -2.49 -15.22 -9.80
N TRP A 115 -2.42 -13.90 -9.62
CA TRP A 115 -1.45 -13.28 -8.74
C TRP A 115 -1.58 -13.76 -7.29
N ILE A 116 -2.81 -13.83 -6.76
CA ILE A 116 -3.09 -14.37 -5.43
C ILE A 116 -2.54 -15.80 -5.31
N LYS A 117 -2.87 -16.65 -6.25
CA LYS A 117 -2.53 -18.07 -6.25
C LYS A 117 -1.01 -18.30 -6.31
N GLU A 118 -0.31 -17.50 -7.08
CA GLU A 118 1.14 -17.58 -7.23
C GLU A 118 1.86 -16.98 -6.02
N THR A 119 1.37 -15.85 -5.54
CA THR A 119 2.04 -15.08 -4.49
C THR A 119 1.96 -15.76 -3.12
N VAL A 120 0.87 -16.45 -2.83
CA VAL A 120 0.72 -17.17 -1.55
C VAL A 120 1.81 -18.23 -1.34
N LYS A 121 2.41 -18.71 -2.42
CA LYS A 121 3.49 -19.72 -2.37
C LYS A 121 4.88 -19.12 -2.20
N LYS A 122 5.02 -17.80 -2.34
CA LYS A 122 6.33 -17.13 -2.25
C LYS A 122 6.73 -16.95 -0.79
N GLU A 123 8.02 -17.10 -0.53
CA GLU A 123 8.59 -16.84 0.78
C GLU A 123 8.62 -15.35 1.09
N LEU A 124 8.64 -15.02 2.38
CA LEU A 124 8.75 -13.64 2.83
C LEU A 124 10.12 -13.07 2.49
N GLN A 125 10.14 -11.84 2.02
CA GLN A 125 11.33 -11.08 1.70
C GLN A 125 11.15 -9.63 2.16
N ASN A 126 12.22 -8.83 2.11
CA ASN A 126 12.13 -7.42 2.44
C ASN A 126 11.27 -6.69 1.41
N GLY A 127 10.26 -5.97 1.88
CA GLY A 127 9.38 -5.18 1.05
C GLY A 127 9.98 -3.81 0.70
N LEU A 128 9.25 -3.06 -0.11
CA LEU A 128 9.67 -1.72 -0.53
C LEU A 128 9.73 -0.77 0.67
N ASN A 129 10.85 -0.06 0.78
CA ASN A 129 11.06 0.95 1.80
C ASN A 129 11.93 2.09 1.27
N PRO A 130 11.43 2.91 0.33
CA PRO A 130 12.21 3.99 -0.25
C PRO A 130 12.75 4.98 0.78
N ALA A 131 11.96 5.29 1.80
CA ALA A 131 12.39 6.18 2.88
C ALA A 131 13.56 5.59 3.68
N GLY A 132 13.49 4.30 3.99
CA GLY A 132 14.58 3.58 4.68
C GLY A 132 15.84 3.56 3.85
N ASN A 133 15.73 3.31 2.56
CA ASN A 133 16.85 3.30 1.63
C ASN A 133 17.52 4.68 1.54
N LEU A 134 16.73 5.74 1.44
CA LEU A 134 17.23 7.11 1.40
C LEU A 134 17.92 7.49 2.72
N TYR A 135 17.35 7.10 3.84
CA TYR A 135 17.93 7.33 5.17
C TYR A 135 19.30 6.66 5.29
N GLN A 136 19.41 5.39 4.90
CA GLN A 136 20.68 4.66 4.93
C GLN A 136 21.73 5.30 4.02
N LYS A 137 21.32 5.74 2.84
CA LYS A 137 22.20 6.46 1.90
C LYS A 137 22.76 7.74 2.52
N ARG A 138 21.91 8.52 3.18
CA ARG A 138 22.32 9.76 3.86
C ARG A 138 23.28 9.48 5.01
N LEU A 139 23.06 8.44 5.78
CA LEU A 139 23.98 8.02 6.85
C LEU A 139 25.34 7.66 6.30
N ARG A 140 25.42 6.88 5.21
CA ARG A 140 26.68 6.50 4.56
C ARG A 140 27.44 7.72 4.04
N ASN A 141 26.75 8.74 3.61
CA ASN A 141 27.36 9.98 3.10
C ASN A 141 27.73 10.98 4.21
N GLY A 142 27.58 10.59 5.48
CA GLY A 142 27.90 11.43 6.62
C GLY A 142 26.94 12.59 6.85
N ASN A 143 25.80 12.62 6.18
CA ASN A 143 24.76 13.61 6.40
C ASN A 143 24.02 13.33 7.71
N ARG A 144 24.57 13.87 8.80
CA ARG A 144 23.91 13.90 10.08
C ARG A 144 22.99 15.11 10.13
N GLY A 145 21.88 15.07 9.41
CA GLY A 145 20.84 16.07 9.52
C GLY A 145 20.23 16.08 10.93
N TRP A 146 19.33 17.02 11.15
CA TRP A 146 18.55 17.11 12.38
C TRP A 146 18.04 15.74 12.81
N ALA A 147 17.93 15.50 14.12
CA ALA A 147 17.40 14.29 14.69
C ALA A 147 15.99 14.04 14.12
N THR A 148 15.91 13.33 13.02
CA THR A 148 14.65 12.91 12.42
C THR A 148 14.24 11.54 12.96
N VAL A 149 12.97 11.29 12.98
CA VAL A 149 12.45 9.96 13.29
C VAL A 149 13.07 8.97 12.29
N LYS A 150 13.64 7.90 12.82
CA LYS A 150 14.19 6.84 11.99
C LYS A 150 13.06 6.16 11.23
N PRO A 151 13.18 5.98 9.90
CA PRO A 151 12.18 5.25 9.14
C PRO A 151 11.93 3.85 9.69
N ALA A 152 10.68 3.39 9.61
CA ALA A 152 10.31 2.04 9.98
C ALA A 152 11.15 1.01 9.19
N PRO A 153 11.46 -0.15 9.77
CA PRO A 153 12.20 -1.19 9.07
C PRO A 153 11.43 -1.73 7.87
N ASP A 154 12.13 -2.42 6.99
CA ASP A 154 11.52 -3.06 5.82
C ASP A 154 10.42 -4.02 6.25
N PRO A 155 9.22 -3.92 5.68
CA PRO A 155 8.17 -4.91 5.95
C PRO A 155 8.56 -6.27 5.34
N LYS A 156 8.14 -7.35 5.95
CA LYS A 156 8.31 -8.70 5.42
C LYS A 156 7.10 -9.08 4.59
N VAL A 157 7.31 -9.29 3.31
CA VAL A 157 6.23 -9.47 2.34
C VAL A 157 6.48 -10.65 1.40
N ASN A 158 5.40 -11.22 0.90
CA ASN A 158 5.45 -12.24 -0.15
C ASN A 158 5.73 -11.62 -1.51
N ASP A 159 5.24 -10.42 -1.76
CA ASP A 159 5.48 -9.65 -2.98
C ASP A 159 6.09 -8.30 -2.62
N ALA A 160 7.36 -8.13 -2.95
CA ALA A 160 8.08 -6.88 -2.72
C ALA A 160 7.79 -5.81 -3.79
N GLY A 161 7.05 -6.16 -4.84
CA GLY A 161 6.79 -5.24 -5.92
C GLY A 161 8.00 -4.98 -6.81
N ILE A 162 7.93 -3.93 -7.60
CA ILE A 162 8.99 -3.55 -8.54
C ILE A 162 9.78 -2.40 -7.94
N GLU A 163 10.97 -2.71 -7.42
CA GLU A 163 11.87 -1.75 -6.74
C GLU A 163 12.31 -0.59 -7.61
N SER A 164 12.38 -0.79 -8.90
CA SER A 164 13.11 0.10 -9.80
C SER A 164 12.21 1.01 -10.64
N ARG A 165 10.95 1.17 -10.29
CA ARG A 165 10.16 2.17 -10.99
C ARG A 165 10.66 3.54 -10.60
N PRO A 166 11.26 4.29 -11.55
CA PRO A 166 11.60 5.67 -11.27
C PRO A 166 10.32 6.35 -10.81
N HIS A 167 10.45 7.12 -9.74
CA HIS A 167 9.41 8.04 -9.38
C HIS A 167 9.26 9.01 -10.54
N ASP A 168 8.30 8.74 -11.40
CA ASP A 168 7.89 9.75 -12.36
C ASP A 168 7.36 10.90 -11.53
N SER A 169 8.23 11.86 -11.46
CA SER A 169 7.94 13.15 -10.85
C SER A 169 6.71 13.77 -11.50
#